data_97cf830ed1df190ade2dc001c2736f72
#
_entry.id   97cf830ed1df190ade2dc001c2736f72
#
_cell.length_a   1.000
_cell.length_b   1.000
_cell.length_c   1.000
_cell.angle_alpha   90.00
_cell.angle_beta   90.00
_cell.angle_gamma   90.00
#
_symmetry.space_group_name_H-M   'P 1'
#
loop_
_entity.id
_entity.type
_entity.pdbx_description
1 polymer ?
#
loop_
_entity_poly.entity_id
_entity_poly.type
_entity_poly.pdbx_seq_one_letter_code
_entity_poly.pdbx_strand_id
1 'polypeptide(L)'
;MARTPTLSFDRGTLILHPPPKGKAWIEFATWDDRVERFRIPAIHYRELVEALQSDGTAFEDQARIFAPLPLVASVEMQPYPHQSEALAAWIEAGRQGVVVLPTAAGKTYLAQMAMQATPRHTLIVVPTLDLMHQWYAHLMAAFPDVEIGLLGGGSRDRTPILVSTYDSAAINAESLGNQYALLIFDECHHLPSDFNRVIAEFAIAPYRLGLTATPERADGRHADLETLVGPEVYRRTPEELSGTALANHEVVQIKVKLSAQERDRYDELIKTRNQFLQDVNIRLGSMQGWQRFVQASARSQAGRRAMLAHRESKEIALGTEGKLRVLADLLSQHYPERILIFTNDNATVYWISQNFLIPALTHQTPVKERHEILDRFRNGTYKTLVTSHVLNEGVDVPEASVAVILSGTGSQREFIQRLGRVLRRSKEGEKLAMLYEVVAEQTSEENTSDRRRSTTTPTTAKFKPKPAQQPRQLEIVPSNPTSSPYEISAHVTHRAADSPLQWGGDHPEAPET
;
A
#
# COMPACT_ATOMS: atom_id res chain seq x y z
N MET A 1 -50.02 7.52 29.02
CA MET A 1 -48.90 8.31 28.55
C MET A 1 -48.31 7.60 27.35
N ALA A 2 -48.06 8.27 26.24
CA ALA A 2 -47.35 7.66 25.10
C ALA A 2 -45.92 7.29 25.55
N ARG A 3 -45.48 6.08 25.25
CA ARG A 3 -44.09 5.67 25.55
C ARG A 3 -43.11 6.49 24.70
N THR A 4 -42.06 7.00 25.32
CA THR A 4 -40.98 7.69 24.61
C THR A 4 -40.29 6.70 23.65
N PRO A 5 -40.11 7.05 22.36
CA PRO A 5 -39.38 6.22 21.42
C PRO A 5 -37.96 5.95 21.90
N THR A 6 -37.51 4.72 21.75
CA THR A 6 -36.12 4.31 22.04
C THR A 6 -35.45 3.95 20.74
N LEU A 7 -34.26 4.53 20.50
CA LEU A 7 -33.39 4.19 19.40
C LEU A 7 -32.35 3.17 19.88
N SER A 8 -32.35 1.98 19.32
CA SER A 8 -31.42 0.90 19.67
C SER A 8 -30.63 0.42 18.43
N PHE A 9 -29.47 -0.16 18.66
CA PHE A 9 -28.61 -0.75 17.60
C PHE A 9 -28.79 -2.26 17.56
N ASP A 10 -28.94 -2.81 16.36
CA ASP A 10 -29.01 -4.24 16.12
C ASP A 10 -28.23 -4.62 14.85
N ARG A 11 -26.99 -5.11 15.00
CA ARG A 11 -26.15 -5.71 13.95
C ARG A 11 -26.10 -4.92 12.65
N GLY A 12 -25.68 -3.66 12.72
CA GLY A 12 -25.53 -2.79 11.54
C GLY A 12 -26.82 -2.06 11.14
N THR A 13 -27.88 -2.17 11.93
CA THR A 13 -29.14 -1.41 11.77
C THR A 13 -29.58 -0.76 13.06
N LEU A 14 -30.41 0.27 12.95
CA LEU A 14 -31.06 0.94 14.04
C LEU A 14 -32.55 0.54 14.09
N ILE A 15 -33.07 0.40 15.27
CA ILE A 15 -34.51 0.15 15.55
C ILE A 15 -35.04 1.30 16.38
N LEU A 16 -36.05 2.00 15.85
CA LEU A 16 -36.77 3.07 16.56
C LEU A 16 -38.14 2.58 16.99
N HIS A 17 -38.34 2.37 18.31
CA HIS A 17 -39.54 1.78 18.82
C HIS A 17 -39.97 2.37 20.19
N PRO A 18 -41.28 2.68 20.39
CA PRO A 18 -42.36 2.72 19.39
C PRO A 18 -42.07 3.80 18.34
N PRO A 19 -42.65 3.68 17.11
CA PRO A 19 -42.43 4.69 16.08
C PRO A 19 -42.96 6.06 16.54
N PRO A 20 -42.17 7.15 16.35
CA PRO A 20 -42.63 8.50 16.68
C PRO A 20 -43.80 8.94 15.80
N LYS A 21 -44.58 9.92 16.29
CA LYS A 21 -45.68 10.51 15.52
C LYS A 21 -45.17 11.39 14.35
N GLY A 22 -44.00 12.00 14.48
CA GLY A 22 -43.32 12.77 13.42
C GLY A 22 -42.96 11.89 12.22
N LYS A 23 -42.73 12.50 11.06
CA LYS A 23 -42.42 11.78 9.82
C LYS A 23 -40.93 11.87 9.40
N ALA A 24 -40.12 12.66 10.09
CA ALA A 24 -38.73 12.96 9.74
C ALA A 24 -37.82 11.71 9.70
N TRP A 25 -38.19 10.64 10.34
CA TRP A 25 -37.44 9.38 10.39
C TRP A 25 -37.83 8.40 9.26
N ILE A 26 -38.99 8.59 8.60
CA ILE A 26 -39.61 7.61 7.68
C ILE A 26 -38.74 7.40 6.44
N GLU A 27 -38.10 8.45 5.95
CA GLU A 27 -37.24 8.38 4.73
C GLU A 27 -36.06 7.43 4.90
N PHE A 28 -35.57 7.22 6.13
CA PHE A 28 -34.48 6.33 6.46
C PHE A 28 -34.93 4.90 6.75
N ALA A 29 -36.23 4.66 6.94
CA ALA A 29 -36.77 3.45 7.56
C ALA A 29 -37.37 2.48 6.54
N THR A 30 -37.08 1.20 6.74
CA THR A 30 -37.71 0.09 6.01
C THR A 30 -38.38 -0.83 7.01
N TRP A 31 -39.62 -1.25 6.71
CA TRP A 31 -40.35 -2.21 7.55
C TRP A 31 -39.75 -3.62 7.40
N ASP A 32 -39.46 -4.28 8.50
CA ASP A 32 -39.01 -5.68 8.54
C ASP A 32 -40.13 -6.56 9.14
N ASP A 33 -40.82 -7.30 8.27
CA ASP A 33 -41.94 -8.19 8.64
C ASP A 33 -41.52 -9.31 9.60
N ARG A 34 -40.24 -9.72 9.61
CA ARG A 34 -39.76 -10.83 10.44
C ARG A 34 -39.76 -10.48 11.95
N VAL A 35 -39.56 -9.21 12.24
CA VAL A 35 -39.47 -8.71 13.62
C VAL A 35 -40.55 -7.67 13.96
N GLU A 36 -41.39 -7.35 12.97
CA GLU A 36 -42.46 -6.34 13.07
C GLU A 36 -41.94 -4.99 13.59
N ARG A 37 -40.83 -4.52 13.00
CA ARG A 37 -40.16 -3.27 13.37
C ARG A 37 -39.65 -2.53 12.13
N PHE A 38 -39.56 -1.21 12.29
CA PHE A 38 -38.82 -0.39 11.33
C PHE A 38 -37.32 -0.50 11.59
N ARG A 39 -36.55 -0.83 10.55
CA ARG A 39 -35.11 -0.84 10.55
C ARG A 39 -34.58 0.31 9.72
N ILE A 40 -33.51 0.92 10.19
CA ILE A 40 -32.80 2.02 9.54
C ILE A 40 -31.35 1.59 9.40
N PRO A 41 -30.72 1.69 8.23
CA PRO A 41 -29.29 1.38 8.10
C PRO A 41 -28.46 2.21 9.08
N ALA A 42 -27.49 1.60 9.74
CA ALA A 42 -26.69 2.25 10.79
C ALA A 42 -25.95 3.50 10.29
N ILE A 43 -25.56 3.52 9.02
CA ILE A 43 -24.86 4.65 8.38
C ILE A 43 -25.65 5.97 8.50
N HIS A 44 -26.98 5.92 8.53
CA HIS A 44 -27.86 7.10 8.66
C HIS A 44 -28.09 7.56 10.09
N TYR A 45 -27.37 7.03 11.08
CA TYR A 45 -27.56 7.40 12.49
C TYR A 45 -27.49 8.91 12.72
N ARG A 46 -26.49 9.58 12.18
CA ARG A 46 -26.31 11.03 12.38
C ARG A 46 -27.47 11.82 11.78
N GLU A 47 -27.82 11.54 10.53
CA GLU A 47 -28.89 12.19 9.80
C GLU A 47 -30.23 11.97 10.50
N LEU A 48 -30.51 10.74 10.96
CA LEU A 48 -31.70 10.39 11.72
C LEU A 48 -31.79 11.18 13.03
N VAL A 49 -30.70 11.24 13.81
CA VAL A 49 -30.67 11.97 15.08
C VAL A 49 -30.90 13.45 14.87
N GLU A 50 -30.24 14.06 13.86
CA GLU A 50 -30.41 15.46 13.49
C GLU A 50 -31.86 15.73 13.02
N ALA A 51 -32.47 14.84 12.24
CA ALA A 51 -33.87 14.94 11.79
C ALA A 51 -34.86 14.85 12.96
N LEU A 52 -34.68 13.89 13.89
CA LEU A 52 -35.53 13.75 15.07
C LEU A 52 -35.43 14.97 15.99
N GLN A 53 -34.23 15.53 16.18
CA GLN A 53 -34.03 16.74 16.99
C GLN A 53 -34.69 17.96 16.35
N SER A 54 -34.53 18.12 15.03
CA SER A 54 -35.12 19.23 14.27
C SER A 54 -36.66 19.18 14.27
N ASP A 55 -37.23 17.98 14.27
CA ASP A 55 -38.69 17.76 14.38
C ASP A 55 -39.22 17.91 15.83
N GLY A 56 -38.34 18.15 16.80
CA GLY A 56 -38.68 18.24 18.22
C GLY A 56 -39.16 16.91 18.84
N THR A 57 -38.83 15.80 18.20
CA THR A 57 -39.17 14.45 18.67
C THR A 57 -38.30 14.05 19.85
N ALA A 58 -38.91 13.88 21.05
CA ALA A 58 -38.21 13.32 22.19
C ALA A 58 -38.00 11.82 22.01
N PHE A 59 -36.78 11.34 22.16
CA PHE A 59 -36.40 9.92 22.11
C PHE A 59 -35.26 9.62 23.07
N GLU A 60 -35.12 8.35 23.43
CA GLU A 60 -34.03 7.82 24.23
C GLU A 60 -33.03 7.12 23.30
N ASP A 61 -31.77 7.57 23.29
CA ASP A 61 -30.74 6.99 22.47
C ASP A 61 -29.93 5.95 23.25
N GLN A 62 -30.24 4.68 23.02
CA GLN A 62 -29.54 3.50 23.54
C GLN A 62 -28.69 2.82 22.46
N ALA A 63 -28.63 3.37 21.24
CA ALA A 63 -27.86 2.78 20.14
C ALA A 63 -26.36 2.93 20.36
N ARG A 64 -25.91 4.08 20.87
CA ARG A 64 -24.46 4.39 21.04
C ARG A 64 -23.96 3.91 22.39
N ILE A 65 -22.81 3.23 22.37
CA ILE A 65 -22.09 2.84 23.59
C ILE A 65 -20.73 3.52 23.73
N PHE A 66 -20.31 4.32 22.74
CA PHE A 66 -19.08 5.08 22.78
C PHE A 66 -19.18 6.28 23.73
N ALA A 67 -18.11 6.53 24.48
CA ALA A 67 -18.01 7.58 25.47
C ALA A 67 -17.02 8.70 25.05
N PRO A 68 -17.02 9.86 25.72
CA PRO A 68 -15.92 10.79 25.68
C PRO A 68 -14.61 10.11 26.08
N LEU A 69 -13.54 10.41 25.35
CA LEU A 69 -12.19 9.90 25.60
C LEU A 69 -11.20 11.07 25.50
N PRO A 70 -10.88 11.75 26.63
CA PRO A 70 -9.88 12.82 26.60
C PRO A 70 -8.54 12.28 26.08
N LEU A 71 -7.99 12.93 25.07
CA LEU A 71 -6.73 12.55 24.45
C LEU A 71 -5.72 13.69 24.61
N VAL A 72 -4.68 13.45 25.38
CA VAL A 72 -3.56 14.37 25.57
C VAL A 72 -2.33 13.72 24.92
N ALA A 73 -1.75 14.40 23.93
CA ALA A 73 -0.53 13.89 23.31
C ALA A 73 0.67 14.06 24.25
N SER A 74 1.51 13.04 24.33
CA SER A 74 2.74 13.04 25.13
C SER A 74 3.77 14.04 24.63
N VAL A 75 3.77 14.33 23.34
CA VAL A 75 4.67 15.29 22.68
C VAL A 75 3.83 16.19 21.77
N GLU A 76 3.93 17.48 21.98
CA GLU A 76 3.33 18.48 21.10
C GLU A 76 4.25 18.69 19.90
N MET A 77 3.90 18.12 18.76
CA MET A 77 4.59 18.37 17.49
C MET A 77 3.95 19.56 16.78
N GLN A 78 4.77 20.43 16.18
CA GLN A 78 4.23 21.47 15.33
C GLN A 78 3.75 20.86 14.00
N PRO A 79 2.46 21.02 13.65
CA PRO A 79 1.95 20.55 12.37
C PRO A 79 2.51 21.36 11.20
N TYR A 80 2.69 20.71 10.08
CA TYR A 80 2.90 21.43 8.83
C TYR A 80 1.64 22.21 8.42
N PRO A 81 1.75 23.32 7.69
CA PRO A 81 0.59 24.13 7.27
C PRO A 81 -0.50 23.29 6.60
N HIS A 82 -0.15 22.41 5.68
CA HIS A 82 -1.11 21.54 4.98
C HIS A 82 -1.87 20.58 5.92
N GLN A 83 -1.28 20.16 7.04
CA GLN A 83 -1.95 19.32 8.03
C GLN A 83 -2.98 20.11 8.82
N SER A 84 -2.64 21.34 9.22
CA SER A 84 -3.57 22.25 9.89
C SER A 84 -4.74 22.65 8.97
N GLU A 85 -4.46 22.94 7.70
CA GLU A 85 -5.46 23.24 6.68
C GLU A 85 -6.40 22.05 6.45
N ALA A 86 -5.84 20.83 6.32
CA ALA A 86 -6.62 19.61 6.12
C ALA A 86 -7.51 19.31 7.33
N LEU A 87 -7.00 19.48 8.55
CA LEU A 87 -7.79 19.32 9.77
C LEU A 87 -8.94 20.33 9.83
N ALA A 88 -8.66 21.61 9.54
CA ALA A 88 -9.66 22.67 9.52
C ALA A 88 -10.77 22.37 8.50
N ALA A 89 -10.42 22.01 7.28
CA ALA A 89 -11.37 21.64 6.23
C ALA A 89 -12.24 20.42 6.63
N TRP A 90 -11.66 19.41 7.27
CA TRP A 90 -12.41 18.26 7.76
C TRP A 90 -13.37 18.62 8.91
N ILE A 91 -12.95 19.49 9.83
CA ILE A 91 -13.80 19.99 10.91
C ILE A 91 -14.97 20.82 10.34
N GLU A 92 -14.71 21.72 9.38
CA GLU A 92 -15.71 22.54 8.71
C GLU A 92 -16.74 21.69 7.95
N ALA A 93 -16.31 20.58 7.34
CA ALA A 93 -17.19 19.60 6.72
C ALA A 93 -17.95 18.71 7.73
N GLY A 94 -18.07 19.12 9.00
CA GLY A 94 -18.78 18.40 10.04
C GLY A 94 -18.08 17.14 10.53
N ARG A 95 -16.77 17.05 10.33
CA ARG A 95 -15.92 15.88 10.68
C ARG A 95 -16.26 14.63 9.87
N GLN A 96 -16.65 14.81 8.62
CA GLN A 96 -16.83 13.75 7.63
C GLN A 96 -16.12 14.16 6.33
N GLY A 97 -15.28 13.29 5.81
CA GLY A 97 -14.61 13.57 4.53
C GLY A 97 -13.32 12.83 4.30
N VAL A 98 -12.87 12.91 3.05
CA VAL A 98 -11.64 12.31 2.56
C VAL A 98 -10.57 13.38 2.41
N VAL A 99 -9.39 13.11 2.96
CA VAL A 99 -8.18 13.93 2.79
C VAL A 99 -7.19 13.19 1.89
N VAL A 100 -6.83 13.83 0.78
CA VAL A 100 -5.90 13.28 -0.20
C VAL A 100 -4.54 13.95 -0.03
N LEU A 101 -3.59 13.19 0.51
CA LEU A 101 -2.22 13.63 0.74
C LEU A 101 -1.22 12.58 0.25
N PRO A 102 -0.08 13.01 -0.35
CA PRO A 102 0.96 12.08 -0.77
C PRO A 102 1.47 11.20 0.38
N THR A 103 2.11 10.11 0.03
CA THR A 103 2.89 9.32 1.00
C THR A 103 3.98 10.22 1.60
N ALA A 104 4.29 10.03 2.88
CA ALA A 104 5.22 10.86 3.67
C ALA A 104 4.76 12.29 4.02
N ALA A 105 3.59 12.75 3.60
CA ALA A 105 3.03 14.05 4.02
C ALA A 105 2.48 14.07 5.46
N GLY A 106 2.67 13.00 6.23
CA GLY A 106 2.29 12.93 7.65
C GLY A 106 0.81 12.65 7.90
N LYS A 107 0.15 11.82 7.08
CA LYS A 107 -1.26 11.39 7.25
C LYS A 107 -1.53 10.82 8.66
N THR A 108 -0.61 10.03 9.21
CA THR A 108 -0.74 9.46 10.57
C THR A 108 -0.83 10.54 11.64
N TYR A 109 -0.02 11.60 11.52
CA TYR A 109 -0.06 12.71 12.46
C TYR A 109 -1.35 13.53 12.31
N LEU A 110 -1.80 13.76 11.07
CA LEU A 110 -3.11 14.39 10.83
C LEU A 110 -4.26 13.62 11.50
N ALA A 111 -4.21 12.28 11.44
CA ALA A 111 -5.21 11.45 12.13
C ALA A 111 -5.14 11.60 13.66
N GLN A 112 -3.94 11.68 14.25
CA GLN A 112 -3.78 11.96 15.68
C GLN A 112 -4.38 13.33 16.06
N MET A 113 -4.16 14.36 15.25
CA MET A 113 -4.79 15.68 15.42
C MET A 113 -6.33 15.59 15.33
N ALA A 114 -6.86 14.80 14.39
CA ALA A 114 -8.30 14.59 14.24
C ALA A 114 -8.90 13.85 15.46
N MET A 115 -8.17 12.88 16.02
CA MET A 115 -8.56 12.18 17.27
C MET A 115 -8.60 13.15 18.45
N GLN A 116 -7.61 14.04 18.60
CA GLN A 116 -7.60 15.07 19.65
C GLN A 116 -8.74 16.09 19.46
N ALA A 117 -9.02 16.50 18.22
CA ALA A 117 -10.14 17.38 17.89
C ALA A 117 -11.50 16.72 18.07
N THR A 118 -11.55 15.38 18.16
CA THR A 118 -12.76 14.58 18.34
C THR A 118 -12.51 13.54 19.43
N PRO A 119 -12.44 13.93 20.70
CA PRO A 119 -12.00 13.07 21.80
C PRO A 119 -13.07 12.03 22.15
N ARG A 120 -13.12 10.97 21.39
CA ARG A 120 -14.10 9.87 21.45
C ARG A 120 -13.41 8.53 21.15
N HIS A 121 -14.10 7.44 21.48
CA HIS A 121 -13.68 6.10 21.03
C HIS A 121 -13.46 6.09 19.52
N THR A 122 -12.31 5.57 19.09
CA THR A 122 -11.85 5.64 17.70
C THR A 122 -11.46 4.27 17.17
N LEU A 123 -11.97 3.90 15.99
CA LEU A 123 -11.52 2.75 15.21
C LEU A 123 -10.68 3.25 14.03
N ILE A 124 -9.44 2.75 13.93
CA ILE A 124 -8.54 2.98 12.81
C ILE A 124 -8.47 1.70 11.97
N VAL A 125 -8.77 1.80 10.68
CA VAL A 125 -8.79 0.67 9.75
C VAL A 125 -7.68 0.83 8.72
N VAL A 126 -6.84 -0.22 8.59
CA VAL A 126 -5.62 -0.21 7.77
C VAL A 126 -5.56 -1.44 6.85
N PRO A 127 -4.83 -1.40 5.72
CA PRO A 127 -4.84 -2.50 4.74
C PRO A 127 -4.01 -3.73 5.15
N THR A 128 -2.97 -3.59 5.97
CA THR A 128 -2.03 -4.68 6.26
C THR A 128 -1.71 -4.81 7.74
N LEU A 129 -1.26 -6.01 8.16
CA LEU A 129 -0.80 -6.25 9.53
C LEU A 129 0.43 -5.41 9.89
N ASP A 130 1.35 -5.23 8.96
CA ASP A 130 2.55 -4.41 9.19
C ASP A 130 2.16 -2.96 9.51
N LEU A 131 1.20 -2.40 8.76
CA LEU A 131 0.68 -1.05 9.00
C LEU A 131 -0.11 -0.97 10.31
N MET A 132 -0.85 -2.03 10.67
CA MET A 132 -1.57 -2.12 11.93
C MET A 132 -0.60 -2.02 13.13
N HIS A 133 0.50 -2.76 13.11
CA HIS A 133 1.52 -2.68 14.16
C HIS A 133 2.24 -1.32 14.18
N GLN A 134 2.49 -0.73 13.00
CA GLN A 134 3.07 0.62 12.92
C GLN A 134 2.14 1.68 13.52
N TRP A 135 0.86 1.65 13.19
CA TRP A 135 -0.15 2.54 13.78
C TRP A 135 -0.22 2.37 15.30
N TYR A 136 -0.24 1.12 15.77
CA TYR A 136 -0.23 0.81 17.19
C TYR A 136 0.97 1.44 17.91
N ALA A 137 2.18 1.25 17.38
CA ALA A 137 3.39 1.83 17.97
C ALA A 137 3.36 3.37 18.00
N HIS A 138 2.88 4.01 16.92
CA HIS A 138 2.74 5.47 16.86
C HIS A 138 1.71 6.00 17.87
N LEU A 139 0.58 5.31 18.03
CA LEU A 139 -0.47 5.71 18.96
C LEU A 139 -0.05 5.49 20.41
N MET A 140 0.63 4.38 20.73
CA MET A 140 1.18 4.14 22.07
C MET A 140 2.21 5.22 22.46
N ALA A 141 3.02 5.67 21.50
CA ALA A 141 3.95 6.77 21.73
C ALA A 141 3.24 8.13 21.89
N ALA A 142 2.17 8.36 21.13
CA ALA A 142 1.42 9.62 21.17
C ALA A 142 0.49 9.74 22.39
N PHE A 143 -0.16 8.65 22.78
CA PHE A 143 -1.20 8.62 23.84
C PHE A 143 -0.90 7.51 24.86
N PRO A 144 0.16 7.63 25.67
CA PRO A 144 0.61 6.57 26.56
C PRO A 144 -0.40 6.25 27.68
N ASP A 145 -1.28 7.18 28.03
CA ASP A 145 -2.26 7.04 29.12
C ASP A 145 -3.58 6.44 28.64
N VAL A 146 -3.69 6.01 27.38
CA VAL A 146 -4.93 5.48 26.82
C VAL A 146 -4.72 4.03 26.36
N GLU A 147 -5.70 3.19 26.67
CA GLU A 147 -5.69 1.80 26.22
C GLU A 147 -5.89 1.70 24.72
N ILE A 148 -4.93 1.12 24.01
CA ILE A 148 -4.92 0.92 22.57
C ILE A 148 -4.84 -0.57 22.29
N GLY A 149 -5.73 -1.08 21.45
CA GLY A 149 -5.80 -2.50 21.11
C GLY A 149 -5.63 -2.78 19.63
N LEU A 150 -5.51 -4.08 19.31
CA LEU A 150 -5.36 -4.61 17.98
C LEU A 150 -6.49 -5.60 17.64
N LEU A 151 -7.00 -5.53 16.41
CA LEU A 151 -7.94 -6.50 15.87
C LEU A 151 -7.44 -6.99 14.50
N GLY A 152 -6.84 -8.16 14.48
CA GLY A 152 -6.22 -8.77 13.30
C GLY A 152 -4.97 -9.56 13.65
N GLY A 153 -4.52 -10.45 12.76
CA GLY A 153 -3.31 -11.24 12.98
C GLY A 153 -3.35 -12.15 14.22
N GLY A 154 -4.54 -12.52 14.69
CA GLY A 154 -4.74 -13.29 15.92
C GLY A 154 -5.17 -12.46 17.13
N SER A 155 -4.94 -11.15 17.17
CA SER A 155 -5.42 -10.25 18.22
C SER A 155 -6.92 -9.97 18.09
N ARG A 156 -7.62 -9.82 19.24
CA ARG A 156 -9.07 -9.63 19.30
C ARG A 156 -9.46 -8.63 20.39
N ASP A 157 -8.70 -7.56 20.53
CA ASP A 157 -8.92 -6.57 21.57
C ASP A 157 -10.21 -5.77 21.35
N ARG A 158 -10.73 -5.19 22.43
CA ARG A 158 -11.88 -4.29 22.46
C ARG A 158 -11.55 -3.13 23.39
N THR A 159 -10.92 -2.11 22.84
CA THR A 159 -10.37 -0.96 23.57
C THR A 159 -10.95 0.35 23.05
N PRO A 160 -10.86 1.44 23.81
CA PRO A 160 -11.35 2.76 23.37
C PRO A 160 -10.71 3.26 22.07
N ILE A 161 -9.43 2.93 21.85
CA ILE A 161 -8.75 3.11 20.56
C ILE A 161 -8.40 1.73 20.03
N LEU A 162 -8.91 1.39 18.86
CA LEU A 162 -8.69 0.09 18.24
C LEU A 162 -8.10 0.27 16.84
N VAL A 163 -7.01 -0.43 16.56
CA VAL A 163 -6.44 -0.51 15.21
C VAL A 163 -6.76 -1.88 14.63
N SER A 164 -7.36 -1.91 13.45
CA SER A 164 -7.80 -3.15 12.79
C SER A 164 -7.38 -3.20 11.34
N THR A 165 -7.17 -4.41 10.81
CA THR A 165 -7.13 -4.58 9.36
C THR A 165 -8.52 -4.48 8.75
N TYR A 166 -8.62 -4.10 7.44
CA TYR A 166 -9.91 -4.07 6.73
C TYR A 166 -10.65 -5.39 6.83
N ASP A 167 -9.97 -6.52 6.62
CA ASP A 167 -10.59 -7.85 6.69
C ASP A 167 -11.17 -8.13 8.07
N SER A 168 -10.40 -7.85 9.13
CA SER A 168 -10.84 -8.09 10.50
C SER A 168 -11.98 -7.16 10.92
N ALA A 169 -11.93 -5.90 10.52
CA ALA A 169 -13.00 -4.94 10.78
C ALA A 169 -14.30 -5.32 10.04
N ALA A 170 -14.20 -5.77 8.78
CA ALA A 170 -15.38 -6.20 8.00
C ALA A 170 -16.03 -7.45 8.61
N ILE A 171 -15.24 -8.46 9.00
CA ILE A 171 -15.76 -9.66 9.67
C ILE A 171 -16.48 -9.32 10.99
N ASN A 172 -16.02 -8.31 11.70
CA ASN A 172 -16.57 -7.90 13.00
C ASN A 172 -17.52 -6.69 12.92
N ALA A 173 -17.88 -6.22 11.72
CA ALA A 173 -18.63 -4.97 11.52
C ALA A 173 -19.93 -4.90 12.33
N GLU A 174 -20.70 -6.01 12.38
CA GLU A 174 -21.94 -6.10 13.17
C GLU A 174 -21.73 -5.81 14.66
N SER A 175 -20.62 -6.23 15.22
CA SER A 175 -20.32 -6.08 16.65
C SER A 175 -19.58 -4.77 16.97
N LEU A 176 -18.90 -4.17 16.00
CA LEU A 176 -18.16 -2.93 16.17
C LEU A 176 -19.02 -1.68 15.92
N GLY A 177 -20.12 -1.84 15.20
CA GLY A 177 -20.86 -0.75 14.57
C GLY A 177 -21.34 0.36 15.50
N ASN A 178 -21.51 0.10 16.79
CA ASN A 178 -21.95 1.10 17.77
C ASN A 178 -20.93 1.43 18.86
N GLN A 179 -19.68 0.92 18.74
CA GLN A 179 -18.66 1.08 19.77
C GLN A 179 -17.78 2.32 19.58
N TYR A 180 -17.69 2.83 18.35
CA TYR A 180 -16.78 3.91 17.99
C TYR A 180 -17.53 5.09 17.40
N ALA A 181 -17.15 6.30 17.84
CA ALA A 181 -17.71 7.54 17.31
C ALA A 181 -16.93 8.09 16.13
N LEU A 182 -15.62 7.82 16.08
CA LEU A 182 -14.73 8.22 15.00
C LEU A 182 -14.20 6.99 14.28
N LEU A 183 -14.42 6.93 12.97
CA LEU A 183 -13.79 5.96 12.07
C LEU A 183 -12.71 6.65 11.26
N ILE A 184 -11.51 6.11 11.27
CA ILE A 184 -10.38 6.55 10.45
C ILE A 184 -10.03 5.41 9.50
N PHE A 185 -10.10 5.68 8.19
CA PHE A 185 -9.77 4.73 7.15
C PHE A 185 -8.45 5.14 6.50
N ASP A 186 -7.35 4.48 6.86
CA ASP A 186 -6.07 4.68 6.17
C ASP A 186 -6.08 3.88 4.86
N GLU A 187 -5.53 4.49 3.80
CA GLU A 187 -5.66 4.03 2.42
C GLU A 187 -7.13 3.71 2.07
N CYS A 188 -8.01 4.70 2.32
CA CYS A 188 -9.47 4.56 2.25
C CYS A 188 -10.01 4.10 0.88
N HIS A 189 -9.19 4.12 -0.16
CA HIS A 189 -9.52 3.54 -1.46
C HIS A 189 -9.78 2.02 -1.43
N HIS A 190 -9.43 1.32 -0.33
CA HIS A 190 -9.80 -0.08 -0.10
C HIS A 190 -11.25 -0.25 0.37
N LEU A 191 -11.84 0.79 0.98
CA LEU A 191 -13.17 0.73 1.59
C LEU A 191 -14.31 0.41 0.60
N PRO A 192 -14.35 0.95 -0.64
CA PRO A 192 -15.47 0.72 -1.56
C PRO A 192 -15.54 -0.68 -2.19
N SER A 193 -14.81 -1.66 -1.68
CA SER A 193 -14.99 -3.06 -2.11
C SER A 193 -16.26 -3.66 -1.50
N ASP A 194 -16.85 -4.67 -2.16
CA ASP A 194 -18.08 -5.31 -1.67
C ASP A 194 -17.93 -5.88 -0.25
N PHE A 195 -16.73 -6.34 0.09
CA PHE A 195 -16.45 -6.90 1.41
C PHE A 195 -16.16 -5.84 2.47
N ASN A 196 -15.44 -4.77 2.14
CA ASN A 196 -14.99 -3.80 3.14
C ASN A 196 -16.04 -2.72 3.44
N ARG A 197 -16.94 -2.40 2.51
CA ARG A 197 -17.94 -1.33 2.68
C ARG A 197 -18.82 -1.51 3.90
N VAL A 198 -19.05 -2.75 4.33
CA VAL A 198 -19.85 -3.06 5.52
C VAL A 198 -19.30 -2.42 6.80
N ILE A 199 -18.00 -2.12 6.87
CA ILE A 199 -17.39 -1.44 8.02
C ILE A 199 -18.03 -0.06 8.24
N ALA A 200 -18.26 0.67 7.16
CA ALA A 200 -18.89 1.98 7.20
C ALA A 200 -20.41 1.90 7.23
N GLU A 201 -21.02 0.98 6.48
CA GLU A 201 -22.47 0.82 6.37
C GLU A 201 -23.11 0.36 7.68
N PHE A 202 -22.43 -0.51 8.44
CA PHE A 202 -22.94 -1.06 9.70
C PHE A 202 -22.56 -0.21 10.91
N ALA A 203 -21.87 0.92 10.72
CA ALA A 203 -21.42 1.77 11.81
C ALA A 203 -22.31 3.01 11.97
N ILE A 204 -22.70 3.28 13.23
CA ILE A 204 -23.40 4.52 13.63
C ILE A 204 -22.42 5.70 13.83
N ALA A 205 -21.13 5.52 13.61
CA ALA A 205 -20.10 6.52 13.83
C ALA A 205 -20.43 7.86 13.13
N PRO A 206 -20.66 8.95 13.87
CA PRO A 206 -21.01 10.24 13.30
C PRO A 206 -19.82 10.98 12.68
N TYR A 207 -18.59 10.55 12.97
CA TYR A 207 -17.38 11.19 12.49
C TYR A 207 -16.54 10.19 11.67
N ARG A 208 -16.10 10.61 10.49
CA ARG A 208 -15.42 9.74 9.54
C ARG A 208 -14.31 10.47 8.83
N LEU A 209 -13.10 9.91 8.83
CA LEU A 209 -11.93 10.45 8.15
C LEU A 209 -11.34 9.40 7.22
N GLY A 210 -11.36 9.67 5.93
CA GLY A 210 -10.64 8.89 4.93
C GLY A 210 -9.28 9.51 4.61
N LEU A 211 -8.23 8.71 4.62
CA LEU A 211 -6.86 9.13 4.28
C LEU A 211 -6.38 8.30 3.10
N THR A 212 -5.87 8.94 2.07
CA THR A 212 -5.27 8.25 0.92
C THR A 212 -4.31 9.17 0.17
N ALA A 213 -3.40 8.58 -0.60
CA ALA A 213 -2.61 9.34 -1.57
C ALA A 213 -3.30 9.43 -2.94
N THR A 214 -4.14 8.45 -3.27
CA THR A 214 -4.84 8.34 -4.56
C THR A 214 -6.19 7.67 -4.33
N PRO A 215 -7.28 8.42 -4.31
CA PRO A 215 -8.62 7.85 -4.12
C PRO A 215 -9.11 7.10 -5.36
N GLU A 216 -8.62 7.45 -6.55
CA GLU A 216 -9.08 6.96 -7.84
C GLU A 216 -8.90 5.44 -7.95
N ARG A 217 -9.95 4.74 -8.36
CA ARG A 217 -10.00 3.28 -8.59
C ARG A 217 -10.32 2.99 -10.04
N ALA A 218 -9.71 1.94 -10.59
CA ALA A 218 -9.95 1.52 -11.97
C ALA A 218 -11.39 1.05 -12.23
N ASP A 219 -12.09 0.60 -11.17
CA ASP A 219 -13.50 0.15 -11.22
C ASP A 219 -14.52 1.29 -11.03
N GLY A 220 -14.07 2.53 -10.81
CA GLY A 220 -14.93 3.70 -10.62
C GLY A 220 -15.59 3.81 -9.23
N ARG A 221 -15.45 2.79 -8.37
CA ARG A 221 -16.09 2.75 -7.05
C ARG A 221 -15.56 3.76 -6.04
N HIS A 222 -14.54 4.54 -6.38
CA HIS A 222 -14.10 5.66 -5.53
C HIS A 222 -15.21 6.69 -5.29
N ALA A 223 -16.21 6.77 -6.16
CA ALA A 223 -17.39 7.61 -5.95
C ALA A 223 -18.18 7.22 -4.69
N ASP A 224 -18.16 5.93 -4.29
CA ASP A 224 -18.86 5.46 -3.09
C ASP A 224 -18.24 6.02 -1.80
N LEU A 225 -17.00 6.55 -1.85
CA LEU A 225 -16.36 7.17 -0.68
C LEU A 225 -17.15 8.37 -0.16
N GLU A 226 -17.85 9.11 -1.04
CA GLU A 226 -18.69 10.23 -0.64
C GLU A 226 -19.80 9.79 0.30
N THR A 227 -20.42 8.65 0.04
CA THR A 227 -21.46 8.07 0.92
C THR A 227 -20.88 7.38 2.15
N LEU A 228 -19.77 6.65 2.00
CA LEU A 228 -19.19 5.82 3.06
C LEU A 228 -18.41 6.63 4.11
N VAL A 229 -17.78 7.73 3.69
CA VAL A 229 -16.88 8.55 4.53
C VAL A 229 -17.30 10.02 4.55
N GLY A 230 -17.65 10.56 3.40
CA GLY A 230 -17.93 11.96 3.13
C GLY A 230 -17.18 12.48 1.90
N PRO A 231 -17.40 13.74 1.51
CA PRO A 231 -16.78 14.33 0.33
C PRO A 231 -15.26 14.44 0.46
N GLU A 232 -14.57 14.63 -0.65
CA GLU A 232 -13.17 15.03 -0.63
C GLU A 232 -13.08 16.47 -0.13
N VAL A 233 -12.51 16.66 1.07
CA VAL A 233 -12.45 17.97 1.75
C VAL A 233 -11.12 18.68 1.59
N TYR A 234 -10.06 17.94 1.27
CA TYR A 234 -8.73 18.52 1.11
C TYR A 234 -7.84 17.65 0.20
N ARG A 235 -7.07 18.31 -0.67
CA ARG A 235 -6.09 17.64 -1.54
C ARG A 235 -4.82 18.47 -1.67
N ARG A 236 -3.67 17.79 -1.65
CA ARG A 236 -2.36 18.33 -2.07
C ARG A 236 -1.60 17.27 -2.86
N THR A 237 -0.87 17.75 -3.87
CA THR A 237 -0.01 16.91 -4.71
C THR A 237 1.43 16.88 -4.16
N PRO A 238 2.27 15.91 -4.59
CA PRO A 238 3.68 15.89 -4.22
C PRO A 238 4.43 17.16 -4.61
N GLU A 239 4.09 17.76 -5.76
CA GLU A 239 4.70 18.98 -6.28
C GLU A 239 4.40 20.18 -5.38
N GLU A 240 3.16 20.34 -4.91
CA GLU A 240 2.75 21.42 -4.02
C GLU A 240 3.43 21.34 -2.63
N LEU A 241 3.82 20.14 -2.20
CA LEU A 241 4.47 19.91 -0.91
C LEU A 241 6.00 19.79 -1.01
N SER A 242 6.55 19.85 -2.22
CA SER A 242 8.00 19.78 -2.47
C SER A 242 8.72 20.96 -1.82
N GLY A 243 9.85 20.71 -1.19
CA GLY A 243 10.64 21.71 -0.47
C GLY A 243 10.06 22.17 0.89
N THR A 244 8.80 21.81 1.20
CA THR A 244 8.15 22.12 2.48
C THR A 244 8.04 20.90 3.37
N ALA A 245 7.04 20.07 3.16
CA ALA A 245 6.83 18.83 3.89
C ALA A 245 7.54 17.63 3.25
N LEU A 246 7.73 17.65 1.93
CA LEU A 246 8.46 16.65 1.18
C LEU A 246 9.82 17.17 0.74
N ALA A 247 10.78 16.27 0.54
CA ALA A 247 12.07 16.62 -0.04
C ALA A 247 11.89 17.13 -1.47
N ASN A 248 12.76 18.06 -1.88
CA ASN A 248 12.88 18.42 -3.29
C ASN A 248 13.19 17.16 -4.08
N HIS A 249 12.56 16.99 -5.24
CA HIS A 249 12.72 15.78 -6.03
C HIS A 249 12.83 16.08 -7.51
N GLU A 250 13.51 15.18 -8.20
CA GLU A 250 13.62 15.17 -9.65
C GLU A 250 13.23 13.80 -10.20
N VAL A 251 12.40 13.79 -11.25
CA VAL A 251 11.99 12.58 -11.97
C VAL A 251 12.70 12.55 -13.31
N VAL A 252 13.57 11.57 -13.51
CA VAL A 252 14.37 11.40 -14.73
C VAL A 252 13.92 10.16 -15.47
N GLN A 253 13.43 10.32 -16.70
CA GLN A 253 13.15 9.19 -17.58
C GLN A 253 14.39 8.87 -18.42
N ILE A 254 14.82 7.60 -18.37
CA ILE A 254 15.91 7.07 -19.18
C ILE A 254 15.31 6.09 -20.20
N LYS A 255 15.40 6.43 -21.47
CA LYS A 255 14.94 5.58 -22.56
C LYS A 255 16.08 4.68 -23.04
N VAL A 256 15.78 3.38 -23.11
CA VAL A 256 16.75 2.34 -23.48
C VAL A 256 16.29 1.64 -24.75
N LYS A 257 17.19 1.53 -25.73
CA LYS A 257 16.92 0.78 -26.96
C LYS A 257 17.10 -0.71 -26.72
N LEU A 258 16.23 -1.52 -27.27
CA LEU A 258 16.45 -2.96 -27.39
C LEU A 258 17.66 -3.21 -28.31
N SER A 259 18.43 -4.24 -28.04
CA SER A 259 19.42 -4.74 -28.99
C SER A 259 18.74 -5.19 -30.30
N ALA A 260 19.46 -5.29 -31.40
CA ALA A 260 18.89 -5.72 -32.67
C ALA A 260 18.17 -7.09 -32.54
N GLN A 261 18.79 -8.03 -31.85
CA GLN A 261 18.23 -9.37 -31.63
C GLN A 261 16.95 -9.34 -30.75
N GLU A 262 16.97 -8.55 -29.67
CA GLU A 262 15.78 -8.36 -28.81
C GLU A 262 14.65 -7.67 -29.59
N ARG A 263 14.97 -6.69 -30.46
CA ARG A 263 14.01 -5.97 -31.30
C ARG A 263 13.33 -6.90 -32.27
N ASP A 264 14.09 -7.65 -33.04
CA ASP A 264 13.55 -8.60 -34.04
C ASP A 264 12.61 -9.61 -33.36
N ARG A 265 13.05 -10.15 -32.22
CA ARG A 265 12.22 -11.10 -31.45
C ARG A 265 10.96 -10.44 -30.89
N TYR A 266 11.05 -9.24 -30.33
CA TYR A 266 9.92 -8.48 -29.82
C TYR A 266 8.88 -8.24 -30.93
N ASP A 267 9.30 -7.79 -32.10
CA ASP A 267 8.42 -7.46 -33.22
C ASP A 267 7.70 -8.73 -33.76
N GLU A 268 8.40 -9.87 -33.83
CA GLU A 268 7.81 -11.17 -34.19
C GLU A 268 6.70 -11.57 -33.20
N LEU A 269 6.96 -11.43 -31.90
CA LEU A 269 6.01 -11.78 -30.85
C LEU A 269 4.78 -10.85 -30.87
N ILE A 270 5.00 -9.55 -31.05
CA ILE A 270 3.92 -8.56 -31.19
C ILE A 270 3.05 -8.86 -32.41
N LYS A 271 3.68 -9.23 -33.54
CA LYS A 271 2.97 -9.63 -34.77
C LYS A 271 2.09 -10.87 -34.51
N THR A 272 2.65 -11.89 -33.88
CA THR A 272 1.92 -13.14 -33.53
C THR A 272 0.70 -12.86 -32.66
N ARG A 273 0.88 -12.06 -31.61
CA ARG A 273 -0.23 -11.66 -30.72
C ARG A 273 -1.29 -10.85 -31.47
N ASN A 274 -0.87 -9.84 -32.23
CA ASN A 274 -1.79 -8.92 -32.89
C ASN A 274 -2.61 -9.61 -33.98
N GLN A 275 -2.00 -10.56 -34.71
CA GLN A 275 -2.73 -11.37 -35.71
C GLN A 275 -3.88 -12.12 -35.04
N PHE A 276 -3.61 -12.84 -33.93
CA PHE A 276 -4.68 -13.54 -33.21
C PHE A 276 -5.77 -12.59 -32.69
N LEU A 277 -5.39 -11.42 -32.15
CA LEU A 277 -6.36 -10.42 -31.66
C LEU A 277 -7.26 -9.90 -32.78
N GLN A 278 -6.73 -9.72 -33.99
CA GLN A 278 -7.49 -9.36 -35.18
C GLN A 278 -8.46 -10.49 -35.59
N ASP A 279 -7.97 -11.73 -35.65
CA ASP A 279 -8.76 -12.90 -36.04
C ASP A 279 -9.97 -13.12 -35.12
N VAL A 280 -9.86 -12.78 -33.83
CA VAL A 280 -10.94 -12.92 -32.82
C VAL A 280 -11.64 -11.60 -32.50
N ASN A 281 -11.32 -10.51 -33.21
CA ASN A 281 -11.88 -9.16 -33.04
C ASN A 281 -11.82 -8.65 -31.56
N ILE A 282 -10.66 -8.81 -30.89
CA ILE A 282 -10.44 -8.36 -29.53
C ILE A 282 -9.49 -7.16 -29.52
N ARG A 283 -9.81 -6.12 -28.72
CA ARG A 283 -8.95 -4.95 -28.46
C ARG A 283 -8.45 -4.97 -27.01
N LEU A 284 -7.11 -4.88 -26.81
CA LEU A 284 -6.46 -4.87 -25.48
C LEU A 284 -6.46 -3.45 -24.90
N GLY A 285 -7.45 -2.77 -24.69
CA GLY A 285 -7.45 -1.40 -24.12
C GLY A 285 -8.24 -1.28 -22.81
N SER A 286 -8.95 -2.36 -22.43
CA SER A 286 -9.83 -2.37 -21.26
C SER A 286 -9.71 -3.69 -20.51
N MET A 287 -10.19 -3.71 -19.28
CA MET A 287 -10.28 -4.93 -18.46
C MET A 287 -11.13 -6.02 -19.16
N GLN A 288 -12.23 -5.63 -19.78
CA GLN A 288 -13.07 -6.56 -20.56
C GLN A 288 -12.33 -7.14 -21.76
N GLY A 289 -11.56 -6.32 -22.49
CA GLY A 289 -10.74 -6.77 -23.60
C GLY A 289 -9.68 -7.77 -23.15
N TRP A 290 -9.05 -7.52 -22.02
CA TRP A 290 -8.11 -8.45 -21.41
C TRP A 290 -8.76 -9.78 -21.03
N GLN A 291 -9.89 -9.75 -20.32
CA GLN A 291 -10.63 -10.97 -19.96
C GLN A 291 -11.03 -11.81 -21.16
N ARG A 292 -11.52 -11.16 -22.24
CA ARG A 292 -11.85 -11.83 -23.51
C ARG A 292 -10.61 -12.47 -24.14
N PHE A 293 -9.46 -11.79 -24.12
CA PHE A 293 -8.20 -12.35 -24.63
C PHE A 293 -7.77 -13.57 -23.82
N VAL A 294 -7.83 -13.52 -22.49
CA VAL A 294 -7.52 -14.68 -21.62
C VAL A 294 -8.44 -15.86 -21.93
N GLN A 295 -9.75 -15.63 -22.05
CA GLN A 295 -10.72 -16.67 -22.39
C GLN A 295 -10.50 -17.25 -23.80
N ALA A 296 -10.26 -16.40 -24.80
CA ALA A 296 -10.02 -16.83 -26.17
C ALA A 296 -8.70 -17.61 -26.30
N SER A 297 -7.67 -17.18 -25.56
CA SER A 297 -6.35 -17.85 -25.57
C SER A 297 -6.39 -19.26 -25.02
N ALA A 298 -7.30 -19.56 -24.09
CA ALA A 298 -7.46 -20.89 -23.53
C ALA A 298 -8.15 -21.89 -24.48
N ARG A 299 -8.87 -21.40 -25.51
CA ARG A 299 -9.74 -22.21 -26.36
C ARG A 299 -9.07 -22.79 -27.61
N SER A 300 -7.87 -22.31 -27.98
CA SER A 300 -7.20 -22.73 -29.20
C SER A 300 -5.68 -22.74 -29.08
N GLN A 301 -5.02 -23.54 -29.95
CA GLN A 301 -3.56 -23.54 -30.02
C GLN A 301 -2.99 -22.19 -30.49
N ALA A 302 -3.68 -21.51 -31.43
CA ALA A 302 -3.32 -20.17 -31.87
C ALA A 302 -3.43 -19.14 -30.73
N GLY A 303 -4.51 -19.20 -29.95
CA GLY A 303 -4.69 -18.38 -28.74
C GLY A 303 -3.61 -18.60 -27.70
N ARG A 304 -3.26 -19.87 -27.43
CA ARG A 304 -2.16 -20.18 -26.50
C ARG A 304 -0.83 -19.60 -26.99
N ARG A 305 -0.52 -19.73 -28.29
CA ARG A 305 0.67 -19.11 -28.89
C ARG A 305 0.66 -17.59 -28.73
N ALA A 306 -0.48 -16.94 -28.96
CA ALA A 306 -0.62 -15.49 -28.81
C ALA A 306 -0.43 -15.03 -27.35
N MET A 307 -0.91 -15.81 -26.37
CA MET A 307 -0.71 -15.53 -24.94
C MET A 307 0.77 -15.67 -24.54
N LEU A 308 1.44 -16.73 -25.01
CA LEU A 308 2.87 -16.91 -24.78
C LEU A 308 3.68 -15.78 -25.42
N ALA A 309 3.36 -15.40 -26.66
CA ALA A 309 3.98 -14.27 -27.36
C ALA A 309 3.78 -12.95 -26.61
N HIS A 310 2.58 -12.71 -26.06
CA HIS A 310 2.32 -11.53 -25.21
C HIS A 310 3.19 -11.54 -23.95
N ARG A 311 3.32 -12.67 -23.28
CA ARG A 311 4.14 -12.81 -22.08
C ARG A 311 5.62 -12.58 -22.39
N GLU A 312 6.16 -13.28 -23.38
CA GLU A 312 7.56 -13.16 -23.79
C GLU A 312 7.91 -11.75 -24.27
N SER A 313 7.04 -11.08 -25.03
CA SER A 313 7.26 -9.69 -25.44
C SER A 313 7.33 -8.73 -24.25
N LYS A 314 6.58 -8.97 -23.19
CA LYS A 314 6.71 -8.22 -21.93
C LYS A 314 8.02 -8.51 -21.21
N GLU A 315 8.42 -9.77 -21.14
CA GLU A 315 9.68 -10.17 -20.51
C GLU A 315 10.89 -9.50 -21.21
N ILE A 316 10.90 -9.43 -22.55
CA ILE A 316 11.92 -8.70 -23.31
C ILE A 316 11.89 -7.20 -22.96
N ALA A 317 10.74 -6.55 -22.99
CA ALA A 317 10.66 -5.12 -22.71
C ALA A 317 11.08 -4.76 -21.27
N LEU A 318 10.76 -5.62 -20.29
CA LEU A 318 11.03 -5.39 -18.87
C LEU A 318 12.47 -5.75 -18.49
N GLY A 319 13.07 -6.79 -19.09
CA GLY A 319 14.35 -7.38 -18.71
C GLY A 319 15.49 -7.16 -19.71
N THR A 320 15.37 -6.20 -20.65
CA THR A 320 16.44 -5.96 -21.64
C THR A 320 17.78 -5.66 -21.00
N GLU A 321 18.85 -6.18 -21.61
CA GLU A 321 20.25 -5.98 -21.17
C GLU A 321 20.62 -4.49 -21.04
N GLY A 322 20.06 -3.66 -21.89
CA GLY A 322 20.25 -2.21 -21.82
C GLY A 322 19.80 -1.59 -20.50
N LYS A 323 18.68 -2.07 -19.90
CA LYS A 323 18.23 -1.60 -18.58
C LYS A 323 19.18 -2.00 -17.46
N LEU A 324 19.77 -3.17 -17.57
CA LEU A 324 20.70 -3.69 -16.57
C LEU A 324 22.02 -2.93 -16.59
N ARG A 325 22.48 -2.51 -17.77
CA ARG A 325 23.63 -1.61 -17.90
C ARG A 325 23.34 -0.25 -17.27
N VAL A 326 22.18 0.35 -17.57
CA VAL A 326 21.75 1.61 -16.93
C VAL A 326 21.66 1.45 -15.41
N LEU A 327 21.14 0.32 -14.91
CA LEU A 327 21.11 0.05 -13.47
C LEU A 327 22.52 0.02 -12.86
N ALA A 328 23.48 -0.65 -13.50
CA ALA A 328 24.87 -0.69 -13.04
C ALA A 328 25.49 0.72 -12.97
N ASP A 329 25.25 1.53 -13.99
CA ASP A 329 25.73 2.92 -14.05
C ASP A 329 25.10 3.76 -12.92
N LEU A 330 23.78 3.64 -12.69
CA LEU A 330 23.09 4.36 -11.62
C LEU A 330 23.58 3.92 -10.23
N LEU A 331 23.80 2.63 -10.01
CA LEU A 331 24.34 2.11 -8.74
C LEU A 331 25.74 2.67 -8.46
N SER A 332 26.57 2.76 -9.49
CA SER A 332 27.91 3.34 -9.39
C SER A 332 27.87 4.85 -9.15
N GLN A 333 26.98 5.56 -9.86
CA GLN A 333 26.86 7.02 -9.77
C GLN A 333 26.39 7.48 -8.39
N HIS A 334 25.46 6.74 -7.78
CA HIS A 334 24.83 7.10 -6.52
C HIS A 334 25.44 6.41 -5.29
N TYR A 335 26.55 5.72 -5.43
CA TYR A 335 27.27 5.22 -4.26
C TYR A 335 27.88 6.40 -3.47
N PRO A 336 27.70 6.50 -2.13
CA PRO A 336 27.15 5.54 -1.17
C PRO A 336 25.68 5.80 -0.74
N GLU A 337 24.88 6.46 -1.55
CA GLU A 337 23.49 6.77 -1.22
C GLU A 337 22.62 5.51 -1.05
N ARG A 338 21.49 5.66 -0.36
CA ARG A 338 20.51 4.58 -0.23
C ARG A 338 19.60 4.54 -1.46
N ILE A 339 19.55 3.38 -2.13
CA ILE A 339 18.85 3.17 -3.40
C ILE A 339 17.76 2.10 -3.22
N LEU A 340 16.56 2.39 -3.71
CA LEU A 340 15.46 1.43 -3.85
C LEU A 340 15.24 1.10 -5.33
N ILE A 341 15.27 -0.19 -5.67
CA ILE A 341 15.01 -0.67 -7.03
C ILE A 341 13.65 -1.34 -7.05
N PHE A 342 12.79 -0.88 -7.96
CA PHE A 342 11.45 -1.42 -8.14
C PHE A 342 11.33 -2.17 -9.46
N THR A 343 10.80 -3.40 -9.40
CA THR A 343 10.46 -4.21 -10.56
C THR A 343 9.00 -4.65 -10.51
N ASN A 344 8.50 -5.24 -11.60
CA ASN A 344 7.12 -5.70 -11.69
C ASN A 344 6.93 -7.18 -11.32
N ASP A 345 8.01 -7.93 -11.25
CA ASP A 345 7.95 -9.38 -11.02
C ASP A 345 9.12 -9.88 -10.17
N ASN A 346 8.91 -11.03 -9.52
CA ASN A 346 9.91 -11.61 -8.62
C ASN A 346 11.10 -12.23 -9.37
N ALA A 347 10.92 -12.66 -10.62
CA ALA A 347 12.04 -13.25 -11.38
C ALA A 347 13.12 -12.20 -11.63
N THR A 348 12.72 -10.99 -12.04
CA THR A 348 13.62 -9.84 -12.20
C THR A 348 14.25 -9.43 -10.85
N VAL A 349 13.49 -9.44 -9.74
CA VAL A 349 14.05 -9.18 -8.40
C VAL A 349 15.19 -10.14 -8.07
N TYR A 350 14.95 -11.44 -8.21
CA TYR A 350 15.95 -12.45 -7.88
C TYR A 350 17.13 -12.41 -8.83
N TRP A 351 16.90 -12.12 -10.11
CA TRP A 351 17.97 -11.96 -11.08
C TRP A 351 18.90 -10.79 -10.70
N ILE A 352 18.34 -9.61 -10.36
CA ILE A 352 19.10 -8.45 -9.89
C ILE A 352 19.85 -8.78 -8.60
N SER A 353 19.16 -9.40 -7.65
CA SER A 353 19.74 -9.78 -6.38
C SER A 353 20.98 -10.65 -6.54
N GLN A 354 20.96 -11.65 -7.41
CA GLN A 354 22.07 -12.55 -7.66
C GLN A 354 23.22 -11.89 -8.42
N ASN A 355 22.91 -11.06 -9.42
CA ASN A 355 23.96 -10.47 -10.28
C ASN A 355 24.63 -9.24 -9.67
N PHE A 356 23.91 -8.50 -8.81
CA PHE A 356 24.44 -7.30 -8.16
C PHE A 356 24.67 -7.47 -6.66
N LEU A 357 24.44 -8.66 -6.10
CA LEU A 357 24.56 -8.98 -4.67
C LEU A 357 23.74 -8.02 -3.78
N ILE A 358 22.53 -7.71 -4.22
CA ILE A 358 21.61 -6.79 -3.55
C ILE A 358 20.53 -7.60 -2.82
N PRO A 359 20.21 -7.31 -1.53
CA PRO A 359 19.12 -7.98 -0.84
C PRO A 359 17.78 -7.81 -1.55
N ALA A 360 17.02 -8.90 -1.66
CA ALA A 360 15.74 -8.98 -2.33
C ALA A 360 14.57 -8.99 -1.34
N LEU A 361 13.55 -8.16 -1.60
CA LEU A 361 12.28 -8.18 -0.86
C LEU A 361 11.13 -8.52 -1.79
N THR A 362 10.49 -9.67 -1.55
CA THR A 362 9.29 -10.11 -2.27
C THR A 362 8.20 -10.51 -1.29
N HIS A 363 6.98 -10.79 -1.80
CA HIS A 363 5.90 -11.31 -0.96
C HIS A 363 6.22 -12.70 -0.35
N GLN A 364 7.20 -13.40 -0.90
CA GLN A 364 7.67 -14.70 -0.41
C GLN A 364 8.70 -14.57 0.71
N THR A 365 9.27 -13.36 0.93
CA THR A 365 10.24 -13.11 2.01
C THR A 365 9.54 -13.24 3.36
N PRO A 366 9.98 -14.16 4.26
CA PRO A 366 9.41 -14.32 5.59
C PRO A 366 9.41 -13.01 6.38
N VAL A 367 8.40 -12.80 7.21
CA VAL A 367 8.22 -11.53 7.98
C VAL A 367 9.47 -11.19 8.81
N LYS A 368 10.05 -12.17 9.50
CA LYS A 368 11.26 -11.98 10.32
C LYS A 368 12.45 -11.52 9.47
N GLU A 369 12.69 -12.18 8.33
CA GLU A 369 13.76 -11.83 7.41
C GLU A 369 13.53 -10.44 6.78
N ARG A 370 12.28 -10.12 6.44
CA ARG A 370 11.90 -8.80 5.92
C ARG A 370 12.26 -7.69 6.91
N HIS A 371 11.93 -7.86 8.20
CA HIS A 371 12.29 -6.90 9.23
C HIS A 371 13.81 -6.73 9.35
N GLU A 372 14.56 -7.83 9.34
CA GLU A 372 16.02 -7.79 9.41
C GLU A 372 16.64 -7.04 8.21
N ILE A 373 16.17 -7.32 6.99
CA ILE A 373 16.65 -6.63 5.79
C ILE A 373 16.35 -5.13 5.86
N LEU A 374 15.12 -4.75 6.27
CA LEU A 374 14.73 -3.35 6.40
C LEU A 374 15.51 -2.62 7.49
N ASP A 375 15.79 -3.28 8.62
CA ASP A 375 16.60 -2.70 9.69
C ASP A 375 18.06 -2.49 9.24
N ARG A 376 18.64 -3.45 8.53
CA ARG A 376 19.98 -3.30 7.94
C ARG A 376 20.04 -2.21 6.87
N PHE A 377 18.96 -1.99 6.14
CA PHE A 377 18.85 -0.85 5.22
C PHE A 377 18.68 0.47 5.98
N ARG A 378 17.89 0.49 7.07
CA ARG A 378 17.67 1.68 7.92
C ARG A 378 18.95 2.16 8.59
N ASN A 379 19.76 1.26 9.12
CA ASN A 379 21.05 1.58 9.75
C ASN A 379 22.20 1.78 8.75
N GLY A 380 21.93 1.62 7.44
CA GLY A 380 22.91 1.85 6.38
C GLY A 380 23.89 0.70 6.14
N THR A 381 23.71 -0.47 6.76
CA THR A 381 24.49 -1.68 6.45
C THR A 381 24.24 -2.13 5.01
N TYR A 382 22.97 -2.13 4.58
CA TYR A 382 22.60 -2.27 3.19
C TYR A 382 22.34 -0.88 2.58
N LYS A 383 22.99 -0.60 1.46
CA LYS A 383 22.82 0.67 0.72
C LYS A 383 21.77 0.56 -0.36
N THR A 384 21.50 -0.64 -0.85
CA THR A 384 20.56 -0.88 -1.94
C THR A 384 19.64 -2.04 -1.60
N LEU A 385 18.36 -1.92 -1.98
CA LEU A 385 17.37 -2.99 -1.93
C LEU A 385 16.68 -3.12 -3.28
N VAL A 386 16.35 -4.34 -3.68
CA VAL A 386 15.48 -4.60 -4.83
C VAL A 386 14.17 -5.24 -4.38
N THR A 387 13.06 -4.77 -4.93
CA THR A 387 11.72 -5.23 -4.55
C THR A 387 10.76 -5.30 -5.73
N SER A 388 9.75 -6.17 -5.62
CA SER A 388 8.58 -6.17 -6.50
C SER A 388 7.45 -5.31 -5.90
N HIS A 389 6.24 -5.85 -5.77
CA HIS A 389 5.08 -5.12 -5.27
C HIS A 389 5.03 -4.94 -3.74
N VAL A 390 5.86 -5.64 -2.97
CA VAL A 390 5.75 -5.73 -1.50
C VAL A 390 5.89 -4.40 -0.78
N LEU A 391 6.65 -3.46 -1.35
CA LEU A 391 6.84 -2.14 -0.75
C LEU A 391 5.84 -1.09 -1.25
N ASN A 392 4.81 -1.47 -1.98
CA ASN A 392 3.82 -0.51 -2.47
C ASN A 392 2.91 0.00 -1.34
N GLU A 393 2.49 -0.89 -0.43
CA GLU A 393 1.57 -0.56 0.67
C GLU A 393 2.00 -1.22 1.99
N GLY A 394 1.85 -0.51 3.09
CA GLY A 394 1.89 -1.06 4.45
C GLY A 394 3.26 -1.38 5.06
N VAL A 395 4.36 -1.30 4.31
CA VAL A 395 5.71 -1.54 4.87
C VAL A 395 6.42 -0.22 5.10
N ASP A 396 6.92 0.02 6.31
CA ASP A 396 7.74 1.21 6.60
C ASP A 396 9.13 1.03 6.01
N VAL A 397 9.31 1.53 4.79
CA VAL A 397 10.62 1.54 4.14
C VAL A 397 11.41 2.72 4.66
N PRO A 398 12.64 2.48 5.14
CA PRO A 398 13.52 3.56 5.57
C PRO A 398 13.81 4.55 4.45
N GLU A 399 14.24 5.75 4.81
CA GLU A 399 14.58 6.80 3.86
C GLU A 399 15.59 6.34 2.82
N ALA A 400 15.24 6.50 1.55
CA ALA A 400 16.14 6.34 0.42
C ALA A 400 16.34 7.70 -0.27
N SER A 401 17.48 7.91 -0.90
CA SER A 401 17.75 9.12 -1.67
C SER A 401 17.39 8.96 -3.13
N VAL A 402 17.46 7.71 -3.59
CA VAL A 402 17.29 7.36 -5.00
C VAL A 402 16.30 6.21 -5.13
N ALA A 403 15.38 6.33 -6.06
CA ALA A 403 14.56 5.22 -6.53
C ALA A 403 14.82 4.95 -8.00
N VAL A 404 14.88 3.68 -8.38
CA VAL A 404 15.01 3.23 -9.76
C VAL A 404 13.83 2.33 -10.09
N ILE A 405 12.98 2.75 -11.02
CA ILE A 405 11.89 1.95 -11.55
C ILE A 405 12.36 1.30 -12.85
N LEU A 406 12.69 0.02 -12.80
CA LEU A 406 13.10 -0.76 -13.98
C LEU A 406 11.90 -1.31 -14.74
N SER A 407 10.82 -1.60 -14.02
CA SER A 407 9.55 -2.02 -14.57
C SER A 407 8.43 -1.72 -13.59
N GLY A 408 7.23 -1.52 -14.09
CA GLY A 408 6.08 -1.22 -13.22
C GLY A 408 4.76 -1.35 -13.97
N THR A 409 3.68 -1.43 -13.20
CA THR A 409 2.32 -1.37 -13.74
C THR A 409 2.03 0.04 -14.28
N GLY A 410 0.98 0.18 -15.08
CA GLY A 410 0.46 1.50 -15.50
C GLY A 410 -0.29 2.24 -14.40
N SER A 411 -0.19 1.80 -13.14
CA SER A 411 -0.87 2.38 -12.00
C SER A 411 -0.15 3.64 -11.54
N GLN A 412 -0.81 4.78 -11.67
CA GLN A 412 -0.37 6.06 -11.13
C GLN A 412 -0.24 6.01 -9.60
N ARG A 413 -1.13 5.26 -8.94
CA ARG A 413 -1.11 5.03 -7.49
C ARG A 413 0.22 4.42 -7.03
N GLU A 414 0.64 3.32 -7.66
CA GLU A 414 1.91 2.67 -7.32
C GLU A 414 3.10 3.60 -7.55
N PHE A 415 3.06 4.38 -8.63
CA PHE A 415 4.09 5.37 -8.92
C PHE A 415 4.20 6.43 -7.80
N ILE A 416 3.08 7.03 -7.38
CA ILE A 416 3.03 8.03 -6.31
C ILE A 416 3.44 7.42 -4.96
N GLN A 417 3.04 6.19 -4.67
CA GLN A 417 3.45 5.51 -3.44
C GLN A 417 4.96 5.22 -3.42
N ARG A 418 5.54 4.79 -4.54
CA ARG A 418 6.98 4.57 -4.68
C ARG A 418 7.76 5.88 -4.55
N LEU A 419 7.32 6.93 -5.22
CA LEU A 419 7.87 8.27 -5.10
C LEU A 419 7.85 8.76 -3.64
N GLY A 420 6.74 8.62 -2.96
CA GLY A 420 6.59 9.02 -1.55
C GLY A 420 7.53 8.30 -0.57
N ARG A 421 8.10 7.14 -0.94
CA ARG A 421 9.11 6.44 -0.13
C ARG A 421 10.48 7.12 -0.20
N VAL A 422 10.74 7.84 -1.27
CA VAL A 422 12.00 8.55 -1.51
C VAL A 422 11.91 10.01 -1.07
N LEU A 423 10.70 10.57 -1.06
CA LEU A 423 10.44 11.98 -0.75
C LEU A 423 10.49 12.33 0.73
N ARG A 424 10.77 11.41 1.65
CA ARG A 424 10.91 11.73 3.07
C ARG A 424 12.07 12.68 3.29
N ARG A 425 11.82 13.78 3.99
CA ARG A 425 12.89 14.73 4.38
C ARG A 425 13.89 14.05 5.31
N SER A 426 15.17 14.23 5.04
CA SER A 426 16.22 13.84 5.96
C SER A 426 16.24 14.79 7.17
N LYS A 427 16.55 14.26 8.36
CA LYS A 427 16.79 15.08 9.56
C LYS A 427 18.06 15.94 9.44
N GLU A 428 18.94 15.64 8.50
CA GLU A 428 20.30 16.22 8.37
C GLU A 428 20.44 17.31 7.30
N GLY A 429 19.35 17.76 6.64
CA GLY A 429 19.43 18.87 5.69
C GLY A 429 18.61 18.74 4.42
N GLU A 430 18.82 19.67 3.47
CA GLU A 430 18.18 19.65 2.15
C GLU A 430 18.69 18.45 1.34
N LYS A 431 17.79 17.51 1.07
CA LYS A 431 18.05 16.33 0.27
C LYS A 431 17.28 16.44 -1.04
N LEU A 432 17.97 16.30 -2.16
CA LEU A 432 17.33 16.11 -3.45
C LEU A 432 17.03 14.61 -3.63
N ALA A 433 15.77 14.25 -3.72
CA ALA A 433 15.35 12.89 -3.99
C ALA A 433 15.34 12.66 -5.51
N MET A 434 15.96 11.58 -5.98
CA MET A 434 16.03 11.23 -7.39
C MET A 434 15.17 10.02 -7.70
N LEU A 435 14.29 10.13 -8.68
CA LEU A 435 13.52 9.02 -9.20
C LEU A 435 13.90 8.77 -10.67
N TYR A 436 14.50 7.64 -10.93
CA TYR A 436 14.82 7.19 -12.29
C TYR A 436 13.77 6.20 -12.79
N GLU A 437 13.18 6.49 -13.92
CA GLU A 437 12.29 5.59 -14.63
C GLU A 437 12.99 5.09 -15.91
N VAL A 438 13.34 3.80 -15.95
CA VAL A 438 14.07 3.20 -17.08
C VAL A 438 13.06 2.47 -17.96
N VAL A 439 12.89 2.94 -19.20
CA VAL A 439 11.84 2.51 -20.14
C VAL A 439 12.43 1.99 -21.43
N ALA A 440 12.02 0.83 -21.90
CA ALA A 440 12.40 0.32 -23.19
C ALA A 440 11.65 1.07 -24.31
N GLU A 441 12.41 1.74 -25.19
CA GLU A 441 11.86 2.51 -26.32
C GLU A 441 11.08 1.63 -27.31
N GLN A 442 10.02 2.20 -27.89
CA GLN A 442 9.19 1.56 -28.91
C GLN A 442 8.62 0.20 -28.46
N THR A 443 8.30 0.09 -27.18
CA THR A 443 7.63 -1.08 -26.61
C THR A 443 6.30 -0.68 -25.94
N SER A 444 5.52 -1.68 -25.52
CA SER A 444 4.29 -1.45 -24.75
C SER A 444 4.56 -0.76 -23.40
N GLU A 445 5.80 -0.74 -22.94
CA GLU A 445 6.20 -0.13 -21.69
C GLU A 445 6.19 1.41 -21.76
N GLU A 446 6.53 1.99 -22.90
CA GLU A 446 6.49 3.44 -23.12
C GLU A 446 5.07 3.99 -22.89
N ASN A 447 4.04 3.37 -23.47
CA ASN A 447 2.65 3.71 -23.23
C ASN A 447 2.23 3.51 -21.74
N THR A 448 2.85 2.56 -21.07
CA THR A 448 2.59 2.28 -19.65
C THR A 448 3.21 3.34 -18.76
N SER A 449 4.41 3.79 -19.08
CA SER A 449 5.10 4.90 -18.43
C SER A 449 4.34 6.22 -18.59
N ASP A 450 3.87 6.54 -19.80
CA ASP A 450 3.10 7.77 -20.06
C ASP A 450 1.80 7.84 -19.25
N ARG A 451 1.09 6.71 -19.11
CA ARG A 451 -0.10 6.63 -18.24
C ARG A 451 0.20 6.87 -16.77
N ARG A 452 1.37 6.48 -16.28
CA ARG A 452 1.80 6.73 -14.90
C ARG A 452 2.00 8.21 -14.61
N ARG A 453 2.47 8.97 -15.61
CA ARG A 453 2.90 10.37 -15.48
C ARG A 453 1.86 11.41 -15.89
N SER A 454 0.68 11.00 -16.29
CA SER A 454 -0.34 11.93 -16.85
C SER A 454 -0.73 13.10 -15.94
N THR A 455 -0.22 13.16 -14.71
CA THR A 455 -0.42 14.27 -13.75
C THR A 455 0.88 14.92 -13.25
N THR A 456 2.05 14.37 -13.57
CA THR A 456 3.35 14.93 -13.18
C THR A 456 4.03 15.51 -14.42
N THR A 457 4.37 16.79 -14.44
CA THR A 457 5.13 17.41 -15.54
C THR A 457 6.59 16.94 -15.45
N PRO A 458 7.12 16.16 -16.39
CA PRO A 458 8.49 15.66 -16.30
C PRO A 458 9.47 16.76 -16.70
N THR A 459 10.50 16.97 -15.87
CA THR A 459 11.70 17.64 -16.32
C THR A 459 12.49 16.67 -17.19
N THR A 460 12.53 16.87 -18.51
CA THR A 460 13.34 16.08 -19.42
C THR A 460 14.80 16.50 -19.28
N ALA A 461 15.48 16.00 -18.24
CA ALA A 461 16.92 16.08 -18.17
C ALA A 461 17.53 15.08 -19.16
N LYS A 462 18.35 15.57 -20.09
CA LYS A 462 19.16 14.70 -20.97
C LYS A 462 20.25 14.07 -20.10
N PHE A 463 20.07 12.81 -19.73
CA PHE A 463 21.10 12.01 -19.11
C PHE A 463 22.33 11.99 -20.04
N LYS A 464 23.43 12.59 -19.60
CA LYS A 464 24.75 12.40 -20.20
C LYS A 464 25.48 11.39 -19.32
N PRO A 465 25.70 10.15 -19.79
CA PRO A 465 26.57 9.22 -19.06
C PRO A 465 27.95 9.89 -18.89
N LYS A 466 28.49 9.88 -17.68
CA LYS A 466 29.88 10.23 -17.46
C LYS A 466 30.71 9.34 -18.36
N PRO A 467 31.72 9.88 -19.09
CA PRO A 467 32.64 9.03 -19.83
C PRO A 467 33.24 8.03 -18.84
N ALA A 468 33.20 6.76 -19.24
CA ALA A 468 33.76 5.68 -18.45
C ALA A 468 35.19 6.09 -18.05
N GLN A 469 35.43 6.26 -16.76
CA GLN A 469 36.79 6.34 -16.26
C GLN A 469 37.43 5.01 -16.66
N GLN A 470 38.48 5.10 -17.48
CA GLN A 470 39.29 3.94 -17.82
C GLN A 470 39.63 3.22 -16.50
N PRO A 471 39.49 1.89 -16.43
CA PRO A 471 39.92 1.16 -15.27
C PRO A 471 41.33 1.57 -14.94
N ARG A 472 41.60 2.10 -13.76
CA ARG A 472 42.93 2.31 -13.25
C ARG A 472 43.63 0.97 -13.41
N GLN A 473 44.58 0.89 -14.32
CA GLN A 473 45.55 -0.20 -14.34
C GLN A 473 46.19 -0.19 -12.96
N LEU A 474 45.87 -1.19 -12.16
CA LEU A 474 46.64 -1.53 -10.99
C LEU A 474 48.00 -1.93 -11.54
N GLU A 475 48.99 -1.05 -11.42
CA GLU A 475 50.39 -1.42 -11.59
C GLU A 475 50.68 -2.53 -10.58
N ILE A 476 50.79 -3.76 -11.11
CA ILE A 476 51.29 -4.89 -10.35
C ILE A 476 52.79 -4.62 -10.20
N VAL A 477 53.17 -4.08 -9.05
CA VAL A 477 54.58 -4.02 -8.65
C VAL A 477 55.07 -5.48 -8.50
N PRO A 478 56.06 -5.95 -9.27
CA PRO A 478 56.55 -7.31 -9.09
C PRO A 478 57.25 -7.41 -7.73
N SER A 479 56.67 -8.14 -6.82
CA SER A 479 57.31 -8.52 -5.55
C SER A 479 58.40 -9.55 -5.86
N ASN A 480 59.65 -9.21 -5.51
CA ASN A 480 60.82 -10.09 -5.51
C ASN A 480 60.52 -11.39 -4.71
N PRO A 481 60.94 -12.55 -5.24
CA PRO A 481 60.76 -13.81 -4.54
C PRO A 481 61.89 -14.07 -3.56
N THR A 482 61.73 -13.72 -2.28
CA THR A 482 62.54 -14.31 -1.21
C THR A 482 61.74 -14.36 0.09
N SER A 483 61.71 -15.58 0.61
CA SER A 483 61.23 -16.04 1.93
C SER A 483 59.76 -16.50 2.03
N SER A 484 59.59 -17.77 1.74
CA SER A 484 58.58 -18.62 2.40
C SER A 484 58.95 -18.78 3.87
N PRO A 485 57.99 -18.74 4.78
CA PRO A 485 57.75 -19.87 5.62
C PRO A 485 56.25 -20.05 5.95
N TYR A 486 55.67 -21.07 5.41
CA TYR A 486 54.66 -21.90 6.09
C TYR A 486 54.41 -23.10 5.20
N GLU A 487 54.97 -24.24 5.62
CA GLU A 487 54.60 -25.58 5.21
C GLU A 487 53.15 -25.86 5.66
N ILE A 488 52.28 -26.16 4.70
CA ILE A 488 51.00 -26.80 5.00
C ILE A 488 51.11 -28.26 4.58
N SER A 489 51.30 -29.13 5.58
CA SER A 489 51.20 -30.59 5.41
C SER A 489 49.77 -30.97 5.02
N ALA A 490 49.62 -31.51 3.82
CA ALA A 490 48.46 -32.20 3.38
C ALA A 490 48.45 -33.63 3.95
N HIS A 491 47.57 -33.95 4.88
CA HIS A 491 47.22 -35.35 5.16
C HIS A 491 45.87 -35.66 4.51
N VAL A 492 45.96 -36.33 3.36
CA VAL A 492 44.84 -37.08 2.77
C VAL A 492 44.78 -38.42 3.48
N THR A 493 43.67 -38.71 4.14
CA THR A 493 43.29 -40.08 4.48
C THR A 493 41.91 -40.42 3.91
N HIS A 494 41.96 -41.18 2.84
CA HIS A 494 40.85 -42.01 2.38
C HIS A 494 40.44 -43.02 3.47
N ARG A 495 39.16 -43.11 3.75
CA ARG A 495 38.54 -44.35 4.17
C ARG A 495 37.16 -44.46 3.53
N ALA A 496 37.07 -45.52 2.75
CA ALA A 496 35.85 -46.05 2.16
C ALA A 496 35.10 -46.94 3.15
N ALA A 497 33.86 -47.16 2.81
CA ALA A 497 33.05 -48.38 3.03
C ALA A 497 31.97 -48.35 4.15
N ASP A 498 30.77 -48.41 3.64
CA ASP A 498 29.67 -49.36 3.93
C ASP A 498 29.13 -49.54 5.36
N SER A 499 27.89 -49.13 5.53
CA SER A 499 26.77 -50.08 5.76
C SER A 499 25.49 -49.35 6.23
N PRO A 500 24.30 -49.89 5.98
CA PRO A 500 23.03 -49.18 6.13
C PRO A 500 22.49 -49.31 7.55
N LEU A 501 21.97 -48.18 8.10
CA LEU A 501 21.24 -48.21 9.35
C LEU A 501 19.75 -48.39 9.12
N GLN A 502 19.29 -49.49 9.70
CA GLN A 502 17.90 -49.95 9.82
C GLN A 502 17.04 -48.94 10.58
N TRP A 503 15.86 -48.76 10.11
CA TRP A 503 14.75 -48.13 10.82
C TRP A 503 14.24 -49.10 11.90
N GLY A 504 14.38 -48.76 13.16
CA GLY A 504 13.67 -49.35 14.28
C GLY A 504 12.57 -48.39 14.70
N GLY A 505 11.32 -48.82 14.53
CA GLY A 505 10.16 -48.16 15.09
C GLY A 505 10.06 -48.45 16.59
N ASP A 506 9.61 -47.46 17.34
CA ASP A 506 8.90 -47.63 18.60
C ASP A 506 7.87 -46.52 18.74
N HIS A 507 6.62 -46.92 18.70
CA HIS A 507 5.48 -46.16 19.21
C HIS A 507 5.41 -46.32 20.73
N PRO A 508 5.04 -45.31 21.49
CA PRO A 508 4.25 -45.54 22.69
C PRO A 508 2.82 -45.02 22.55
N GLU A 509 1.95 -45.85 23.06
CA GLU A 509 0.51 -45.74 23.20
C GLU A 509 0.08 -44.50 24.01
N ALA A 510 -1.10 -43.98 23.66
CA ALA A 510 -1.88 -43.04 24.44
C ALA A 510 -2.52 -43.72 25.67
N PRO A 511 -2.71 -43.05 26.80
CA PRO A 511 -3.68 -43.44 27.80
C PRO A 511 -5.02 -42.71 27.59
N GLU A 512 -6.07 -43.52 27.55
CA GLU A 512 -7.46 -43.15 27.82
C GLU A 512 -7.63 -42.65 29.25
N THR A 513 -8.30 -41.52 29.43
CA THR A 513 -9.49 -41.24 30.29
C THR A 513 -9.93 -39.80 30.07
#